data_443c34ca4f0129f968a20ed20355caf3
#
_entry.id   443c34ca4f0129f968a20ed20355caf3
#
_cell.length_a   1.000
_cell.length_b   1.000
_cell.length_c   1.000
_cell.angle_alpha   90.00
_cell.angle_beta   90.00
_cell.angle_gamma   90.00
#
_symmetry.space_group_name_H-M   'P 1'
#
loop_
_entity.id
_entity.type
_entity.pdbx_description
1 polymer ?
#
loop_
_entity_poly.entity_id
_entity_poly.type
_entity_poly.pdbx_seq_one_letter_code
_entity_poly.pdbx_strand_id
1 'polypeptide(L)'
;GTFAKTLTFPINKFTLVGATTRVGMLSSPLRDRFGLTYHLDFYNLEELSAIIKRSSNILNVKINDLATNQIAMRSRGTPRIANRLLRRVRDYHQVNSKSDNIDDVVASKAMELEGVDQNGLDRLDRQYLLTLAKNYNGGPAGIEALAATLNEESQTSMDVVEPYLLKIGFIIRTPSGRKVTIDGLKYAGIQVRKSEDNQKRMF
;
A
#
# COMPACT_ATOMS: atom_id res chain seq x y z
N GLY A 1 -16.95 41.61 -7.24
CA GLY A 1 -16.65 41.07 -5.95
C GLY A 1 -17.24 41.90 -4.82
N THR A 2 -18.49 41.71 -4.53
CA THR A 2 -19.26 42.45 -3.54
C THR A 2 -19.19 41.72 -2.20
N PHE A 3 -18.76 42.42 -1.18
CA PHE A 3 -18.99 42.28 0.27
C PHE A 3 -19.65 40.96 0.73
N ALA A 4 -18.88 39.91 0.92
CA ALA A 4 -19.31 38.75 1.68
C ALA A 4 -19.48 39.18 3.14
N LYS A 5 -20.72 39.36 3.62
CA LYS A 5 -21.01 39.55 5.05
C LYS A 5 -20.59 38.26 5.78
N THR A 6 -19.61 38.40 6.66
CA THR A 6 -19.27 37.34 7.59
C THR A 6 -20.41 37.15 8.57
N LEU A 7 -21.06 35.97 8.52
CA LEU A 7 -22.07 35.60 9.50
C LEU A 7 -21.36 34.82 10.62
N THR A 8 -21.47 35.31 11.84
CA THR A 8 -20.95 34.64 13.03
C THR A 8 -22.08 33.90 13.74
N PHE A 9 -21.96 32.59 13.87
CA PHE A 9 -22.91 31.77 14.62
C PHE A 9 -22.27 31.32 15.93
N PRO A 10 -22.94 31.46 17.08
CA PRO A 10 -22.49 30.88 18.34
C PRO A 10 -22.66 29.36 18.26
N ILE A 11 -21.57 28.63 18.51
CA ILE A 11 -21.59 27.17 18.59
C ILE A 11 -21.15 26.75 19.98
N ASN A 12 -21.69 25.63 20.46
CA ASN A 12 -21.28 25.03 21.73
C ASN A 12 -19.81 24.61 21.67
N LYS A 13 -19.16 24.46 22.84
CA LYS A 13 -17.79 23.93 22.91
C LYS A 13 -17.74 22.54 22.27
N PHE A 14 -16.76 22.32 21.43
CA PHE A 14 -16.56 21.04 20.73
C PHE A 14 -15.06 20.72 20.60
N THR A 15 -14.74 19.48 20.36
CA THR A 15 -13.41 19.03 20.00
C THR A 15 -13.39 18.74 18.50
N LEU A 16 -12.47 19.38 17.78
CA LEU A 16 -12.26 19.15 16.35
C LEU A 16 -11.15 18.09 16.17
N VAL A 17 -11.48 17.01 15.48
CA VAL A 17 -10.51 15.98 15.08
C VAL A 17 -10.45 15.96 13.56
N GLY A 18 -9.25 16.08 13.01
CA GLY A 18 -8.99 15.98 11.56
C GLY A 18 -8.00 14.88 11.25
N ALA A 19 -8.12 14.26 10.08
CA ALA A 19 -7.15 13.30 9.57
C ALA A 19 -6.86 13.60 8.11
N THR A 20 -5.59 13.54 7.72
CA THR A 20 -5.15 13.75 6.35
C THR A 20 -3.91 12.93 6.05
N THR A 21 -3.77 12.47 4.81
CA THR A 21 -2.54 11.88 4.28
C THR A 21 -1.60 12.95 3.69
N ARG A 22 -2.05 14.21 3.58
CA ARG A 22 -1.35 15.31 2.92
C ARG A 22 -1.24 16.53 3.83
N VAL A 23 -0.46 16.40 4.91
CA VAL A 23 -0.24 17.49 5.88
C VAL A 23 0.28 18.76 5.20
N GLY A 24 1.12 18.62 4.17
CA GLY A 24 1.68 19.75 3.42
C GLY A 24 0.66 20.59 2.65
N MET A 25 -0.55 20.07 2.40
CA MET A 25 -1.64 20.81 1.75
C MET A 25 -2.49 21.63 2.74
N LEU A 26 -2.31 21.42 4.04
CA LEU A 26 -2.96 22.24 5.05
C LEU A 26 -2.25 23.60 5.14
N SER A 27 -3.03 24.68 5.12
CA SER A 27 -2.47 26.00 5.36
C SER A 27 -1.87 26.10 6.76
N SER A 28 -0.76 26.84 6.91
CA SER A 28 -0.11 27.04 8.22
C SER A 28 -1.08 27.51 9.29
N PRO A 29 -1.96 28.52 9.04
CA PRO A 29 -2.91 28.96 10.06
C PRO A 29 -3.89 27.89 10.53
N LEU A 30 -4.28 26.96 9.65
CA LEU A 30 -5.14 25.85 10.04
C LEU A 30 -4.36 24.81 10.86
N ARG A 31 -3.16 24.46 10.41
CA ARG A 31 -2.30 23.51 11.11
C ARG A 31 -1.93 23.99 12.53
N ASP A 32 -1.63 25.29 12.67
CA ASP A 32 -1.23 25.88 13.96
C ASP A 32 -2.39 25.96 14.96
N ARG A 33 -3.65 25.86 14.49
CA ARG A 33 -4.83 25.78 15.36
C ARG A 33 -5.10 24.40 15.93
N PHE A 34 -4.49 23.34 15.40
CA PHE A 34 -4.54 22.02 16.00
C PHE A 34 -3.48 21.92 17.11
N GLY A 35 -3.93 21.81 18.37
CA GLY A 35 -3.04 21.76 19.53
C GLY A 35 -2.25 20.45 19.65
N LEU A 36 -2.69 19.37 19.00
CA LEU A 36 -2.08 18.05 19.04
C LEU A 36 -2.00 17.49 17.61
N THR A 37 -0.83 16.96 17.26
CA THR A 37 -0.62 16.28 15.97
C THR A 37 0.00 14.91 16.25
N TYR A 38 -0.63 13.87 15.71
CA TYR A 38 -0.14 12.50 15.79
C TYR A 38 0.18 11.97 14.40
N HIS A 39 1.26 11.22 14.31
CA HIS A 39 1.59 10.44 13.12
C HIS A 39 1.07 9.01 13.32
N LEU A 40 0.36 8.49 12.33
CA LEU A 40 -0.11 7.11 12.33
C LEU A 40 0.74 6.31 11.34
N ASP A 41 1.51 5.39 11.88
CA ASP A 41 2.34 4.48 11.10
C ASP A 41 1.56 3.26 10.60
N PHE A 42 2.20 2.47 9.74
CA PHE A 42 1.66 1.19 9.33
C PHE A 42 1.68 0.22 10.52
N TYR A 43 0.65 -0.59 10.59
CA TYR A 43 0.57 -1.67 11.56
C TYR A 43 1.59 -2.77 11.25
N ASN A 44 2.15 -3.37 12.30
CA ASN A 44 3.00 -4.54 12.18
C ASN A 44 2.17 -5.83 11.98
N LEU A 45 2.86 -6.95 11.79
CA LEU A 45 2.22 -8.24 11.52
C LEU A 45 1.34 -8.73 12.68
N GLU A 46 1.81 -8.56 13.91
CA GLU A 46 1.10 -9.00 15.11
C GLU A 46 -0.17 -8.20 15.34
N GLU A 47 -0.10 -6.88 15.19
CA GLU A 47 -1.24 -5.98 15.29
C GLU A 47 -2.29 -6.29 14.22
N LEU A 48 -1.87 -6.52 12.98
CA LEU A 48 -2.80 -6.91 11.90
C LEU A 48 -3.43 -8.26 12.16
N SER A 49 -2.67 -9.23 12.68
CA SER A 49 -3.19 -10.55 13.05
C SER A 49 -4.24 -10.44 14.16
N ALA A 50 -4.01 -9.59 15.16
CA ALA A 50 -4.99 -9.31 16.21
C ALA A 50 -6.28 -8.67 15.65
N ILE A 51 -6.14 -7.73 14.73
CA ILE A 51 -7.27 -7.08 14.04
C ILE A 51 -8.06 -8.11 13.23
N ILE A 52 -7.40 -8.99 12.49
CA ILE A 52 -8.04 -10.03 11.66
C ILE A 52 -8.79 -11.01 12.56
N LYS A 53 -8.20 -11.48 13.67
CA LYS A 53 -8.86 -12.36 14.64
C LYS A 53 -10.10 -11.71 15.26
N ARG A 54 -10.00 -10.44 15.66
CA ARG A 54 -11.16 -9.70 16.15
C ARG A 54 -12.27 -9.60 15.09
N SER A 55 -11.88 -9.26 13.86
CA SER A 55 -12.83 -9.10 12.75
C SER A 55 -13.46 -10.43 12.34
N SER A 56 -12.72 -11.54 12.38
CA SER A 56 -13.26 -12.86 12.10
C SER A 56 -14.34 -13.27 13.11
N ASN A 57 -14.13 -12.95 14.39
CA ASN A 57 -15.16 -13.18 15.43
C ASN A 57 -16.44 -12.36 15.19
N ILE A 58 -16.29 -11.08 14.78
CA ILE A 58 -17.43 -10.22 14.44
C ILE A 58 -18.20 -10.77 13.21
N LEU A 59 -17.47 -11.34 12.26
CA LEU A 59 -18.06 -11.93 11.05
C LEU A 59 -18.54 -13.37 11.27
N ASN A 60 -18.44 -13.92 12.48
CA ASN A 60 -18.73 -15.32 12.83
C ASN A 60 -18.03 -16.34 11.92
N VAL A 61 -16.75 -16.09 11.64
CA VAL A 61 -15.92 -16.95 10.79
C VAL A 61 -14.78 -17.53 11.62
N LYS A 62 -14.63 -18.85 11.60
CA LYS A 62 -13.51 -19.52 12.22
C LYS A 62 -12.31 -19.49 11.28
N ILE A 63 -11.17 -19.04 11.76
CA ILE A 63 -9.92 -18.93 10.99
C ILE A 63 -8.75 -19.41 11.85
N ASN A 64 -7.82 -20.18 11.26
CA ASN A 64 -6.63 -20.61 11.97
C ASN A 64 -5.52 -19.55 11.94
N ASP A 65 -4.48 -19.75 12.75
CA ASP A 65 -3.38 -18.80 12.87
C ASP A 65 -2.56 -18.67 11.59
N LEU A 66 -2.39 -19.74 10.83
CA LEU A 66 -1.66 -19.72 9.56
C LEU A 66 -2.38 -18.86 8.52
N ALA A 67 -3.70 -19.06 8.36
CA ALA A 67 -4.51 -18.22 7.47
C ALA A 67 -4.54 -16.76 7.91
N THR A 68 -4.63 -16.51 9.23
CA THR A 68 -4.56 -15.16 9.80
C THR A 68 -3.26 -14.47 9.41
N ASN A 69 -2.13 -15.15 9.58
CA ASN A 69 -0.81 -14.63 9.21
C ASN A 69 -0.68 -14.39 7.70
N GLN A 70 -1.20 -15.30 6.87
CA GLN A 70 -1.20 -15.13 5.41
C GLN A 70 -1.96 -13.88 4.97
N ILE A 71 -3.11 -13.59 5.59
CA ILE A 71 -3.87 -12.37 5.32
C ILE A 71 -3.11 -11.14 5.84
N ALA A 72 -2.56 -11.20 7.05
CA ALA A 72 -1.84 -10.09 7.66
C ALA A 72 -0.61 -9.68 6.84
N MET A 73 0.19 -10.64 6.37
CA MET A 73 1.38 -10.41 5.53
C MET A 73 1.02 -9.66 4.23
N ARG A 74 -0.12 -10.00 3.61
CA ARG A 74 -0.57 -9.38 2.36
C ARG A 74 -1.39 -8.10 2.54
N SER A 75 -1.60 -7.67 3.81
CA SER A 75 -2.44 -6.50 4.16
C SER A 75 -1.72 -5.15 4.06
N ARG A 76 -0.49 -5.11 3.58
CA ARG A 76 0.30 -3.88 3.35
C ARG A 76 0.47 -2.99 4.59
N GLY A 77 0.30 -3.54 5.80
CA GLY A 77 0.34 -2.77 7.05
C GLY A 77 -0.92 -1.96 7.32
N THR A 78 -2.05 -2.23 6.66
CA THR A 78 -3.28 -1.43 6.82
C THR A 78 -4.49 -2.27 7.20
N PRO A 79 -5.23 -1.90 8.28
CA PRO A 79 -6.44 -2.61 8.71
C PRO A 79 -7.56 -2.65 7.66
N ARG A 80 -7.66 -1.62 6.81
CA ARG A 80 -8.64 -1.58 5.72
C ARG A 80 -8.42 -2.71 4.73
N ILE A 81 -7.16 -2.95 4.31
CA ILE A 81 -6.82 -4.03 3.39
C ILE A 81 -6.98 -5.38 4.08
N ALA A 82 -6.54 -5.52 5.34
CA ALA A 82 -6.72 -6.75 6.13
C ALA A 82 -8.19 -7.18 6.19
N ASN A 83 -9.07 -6.25 6.54
CA ASN A 83 -10.50 -6.52 6.60
C ASN A 83 -11.14 -6.79 5.23
N ARG A 84 -10.63 -6.16 4.16
CA ARG A 84 -11.08 -6.45 2.80
C ARG A 84 -10.70 -7.87 2.41
N LEU A 85 -9.43 -8.25 2.60
CA LEU A 85 -8.94 -9.60 2.28
C LEU A 85 -9.65 -10.66 3.12
N LEU A 86 -9.84 -10.43 4.42
CA LEU A 86 -10.60 -11.36 5.28
C LEU A 86 -12.02 -11.62 4.74
N ARG A 87 -12.73 -10.58 4.30
CA ARG A 87 -14.06 -10.75 3.69
C ARG A 87 -14.01 -11.57 2.40
N ARG A 88 -13.03 -11.33 1.54
CA ARG A 88 -12.85 -12.10 0.30
C ARG A 88 -12.51 -13.56 0.57
N VAL A 89 -11.65 -13.81 1.55
CA VAL A 89 -11.32 -15.17 1.98
C VAL A 89 -12.56 -15.88 2.55
N ARG A 90 -13.37 -15.18 3.37
CA ARG A 90 -14.63 -15.71 3.86
C ARG A 90 -15.60 -16.06 2.72
N ASP A 91 -15.80 -15.14 1.78
CA ASP A 91 -16.74 -15.33 0.66
C ASP A 91 -16.28 -16.51 -0.21
N TYR A 92 -14.99 -16.63 -0.48
CA TYR A 92 -14.41 -17.77 -1.18
C TYR A 92 -14.62 -19.08 -0.41
N HIS A 93 -14.37 -19.08 0.90
CA HIS A 93 -14.55 -20.25 1.76
C HIS A 93 -15.99 -20.72 1.77
N GLN A 94 -16.96 -19.82 1.90
CA GLN A 94 -18.38 -20.15 1.91
C GLN A 94 -18.86 -20.85 0.63
N VAL A 95 -18.24 -20.52 -0.51
CA VAL A 95 -18.62 -21.09 -1.82
C VAL A 95 -17.87 -22.39 -2.11
N ASN A 96 -16.59 -22.47 -1.72
CA ASN A 96 -15.69 -23.51 -2.22
C ASN A 96 -15.26 -24.53 -1.16
N SER A 97 -15.57 -24.32 0.12
CA SER A 97 -15.16 -25.20 1.20
C SER A 97 -16.38 -25.77 1.95
N LYS A 98 -16.26 -27.04 2.37
CA LYS A 98 -17.21 -27.68 3.30
C LYS A 98 -16.71 -27.68 4.74
N SER A 99 -15.51 -27.15 4.98
CA SER A 99 -14.91 -27.04 6.30
C SER A 99 -15.53 -25.87 7.08
N ASP A 100 -15.65 -26.00 8.39
CA ASP A 100 -16.08 -24.91 9.28
C ASP A 100 -14.96 -23.87 9.55
N ASN A 101 -13.72 -24.20 9.17
CA ASN A 101 -12.54 -23.40 9.52
C ASN A 101 -11.77 -23.01 8.26
N ILE A 102 -11.42 -21.74 8.17
CA ILE A 102 -10.55 -21.20 7.12
C ILE A 102 -9.11 -21.55 7.45
N ASP A 103 -8.46 -22.32 6.62
CA ASP A 103 -7.04 -22.65 6.66
C ASP A 103 -6.23 -21.77 5.70
N ASP A 104 -4.91 -21.94 5.75
CA ASP A 104 -3.96 -21.21 4.93
C ASP A 104 -4.07 -21.52 3.44
N VAL A 105 -4.48 -22.73 3.08
CA VAL A 105 -4.69 -23.15 1.69
C VAL A 105 -5.88 -22.39 1.08
N VAL A 106 -7.00 -22.35 1.80
CA VAL A 106 -8.18 -21.60 1.40
C VAL A 106 -7.87 -20.09 1.32
N ALA A 107 -7.17 -19.55 2.32
CA ALA A 107 -6.78 -18.15 2.34
C ALA A 107 -5.87 -17.80 1.15
N SER A 108 -4.87 -18.65 0.84
CA SER A 108 -3.96 -18.42 -0.28
C SER A 108 -4.69 -18.41 -1.62
N LYS A 109 -5.54 -19.43 -1.87
CA LYS A 109 -6.33 -19.52 -3.11
C LYS A 109 -7.27 -18.32 -3.29
N ALA A 110 -7.94 -17.91 -2.22
CA ALA A 110 -8.81 -16.74 -2.26
C ALA A 110 -8.05 -15.46 -2.65
N MET A 111 -6.87 -15.26 -2.07
CA MET A 111 -6.04 -14.09 -2.36
C MET A 111 -5.43 -14.12 -3.77
N GLU A 112 -5.11 -15.30 -4.29
CA GLU A 112 -4.69 -15.49 -5.68
C GLU A 112 -5.80 -15.09 -6.66
N LEU A 113 -7.05 -15.47 -6.39
CA LEU A 113 -8.20 -15.05 -7.20
C LEU A 113 -8.45 -13.54 -7.15
N GLU A 114 -8.17 -12.90 -6.01
CA GLU A 114 -8.19 -11.43 -5.88
C GLU A 114 -6.97 -10.77 -6.57
N GLY A 115 -6.08 -11.55 -7.15
CA GLY A 115 -4.88 -11.06 -7.83
C GLY A 115 -3.82 -10.51 -6.89
N VAL A 116 -3.87 -10.84 -5.59
CA VAL A 116 -2.90 -10.42 -4.58
C VAL A 116 -1.87 -11.52 -4.39
N ASP A 117 -0.61 -11.20 -4.64
CA ASP A 117 0.49 -12.14 -4.53
C ASP A 117 1.01 -12.30 -3.08
N GLN A 118 2.07 -13.10 -2.92
CA GLN A 118 2.68 -13.39 -1.61
C GLN A 118 3.26 -12.16 -0.93
N ASN A 119 3.66 -11.14 -1.68
CA ASN A 119 4.17 -9.87 -1.17
C ASN A 119 3.06 -8.82 -0.97
N GLY A 120 1.80 -9.19 -1.17
CA GLY A 120 0.69 -8.26 -1.08
C GLY A 120 0.56 -7.29 -2.27
N LEU A 121 1.24 -7.57 -3.38
CA LEU A 121 1.12 -6.76 -4.59
C LEU A 121 -0.10 -7.17 -5.40
N ASP A 122 -0.87 -6.18 -5.83
CA ASP A 122 -1.97 -6.39 -6.77
C ASP A 122 -1.49 -6.25 -8.23
N ARG A 123 -2.43 -6.31 -9.15
CA ARG A 123 -2.13 -6.20 -10.58
C ARG A 123 -1.44 -4.89 -10.94
N LEU A 124 -1.91 -3.78 -10.39
CA LEU A 124 -1.40 -2.46 -10.74
C LEU A 124 0.02 -2.24 -10.20
N ASP A 125 0.29 -2.68 -8.97
CA ASP A 125 1.65 -2.64 -8.40
C ASP A 125 2.65 -3.41 -9.26
N ARG A 126 2.27 -4.64 -9.66
CA ARG A 126 3.12 -5.48 -10.50
C ARG A 126 3.35 -4.86 -11.88
N GLN A 127 2.30 -4.30 -12.48
CA GLN A 127 2.44 -3.61 -13.77
C GLN A 127 3.36 -2.40 -13.64
N TYR A 128 3.21 -1.60 -12.58
CA TYR A 128 4.07 -0.45 -12.30
C TYR A 128 5.54 -0.87 -12.19
N LEU A 129 5.82 -1.86 -11.36
CA LEU A 129 7.18 -2.36 -11.14
C LEU A 129 7.79 -2.93 -12.42
N LEU A 130 7.03 -3.76 -13.16
CA LEU A 130 7.48 -4.36 -14.41
C LEU A 130 7.72 -3.30 -15.50
N THR A 131 6.86 -2.30 -15.59
CA THR A 131 7.04 -1.17 -16.53
C THR A 131 8.30 -0.41 -16.22
N LEU A 132 8.52 -0.04 -14.97
CA LEU A 132 9.74 0.66 -14.57
C LEU A 132 11.00 -0.19 -14.80
N ALA A 133 10.91 -1.49 -14.52
CA ALA A 133 12.02 -2.41 -14.65
C ALA A 133 12.39 -2.72 -16.11
N LYS A 134 11.38 -2.94 -16.98
CA LYS A 134 11.59 -3.38 -18.37
C LYS A 134 11.62 -2.23 -19.37
N ASN A 135 10.60 -1.34 -19.33
CA ASN A 135 10.46 -0.28 -20.33
C ASN A 135 11.41 0.89 -20.05
N TYR A 136 11.77 1.10 -18.80
CA TYR A 136 12.70 2.16 -18.37
C TYR A 136 14.04 1.63 -17.84
N ASN A 137 14.38 0.36 -18.11
CA ASN A 137 15.64 -0.27 -17.72
C ASN A 137 15.97 -0.10 -16.22
N GLY A 138 14.96 -0.17 -15.37
CA GLY A 138 15.09 0.03 -13.92
C GLY A 138 15.06 1.49 -13.47
N GLY A 139 14.91 2.42 -14.39
CA GLY A 139 14.85 3.87 -14.15
C GLY A 139 16.22 4.57 -14.22
N PRO A 140 16.26 5.89 -13.96
CA PRO A 140 15.18 6.71 -13.41
C PRO A 140 14.07 7.05 -14.43
N ALA A 141 12.81 7.06 -13.98
CA ALA A 141 11.67 7.46 -14.80
C ALA A 141 10.78 8.49 -14.07
N GLY A 142 10.31 9.49 -14.80
CA GLY A 142 9.36 10.48 -14.29
C GLY A 142 8.00 9.85 -14.05
N ILE A 143 7.24 10.38 -13.08
CA ILE A 143 5.91 9.83 -12.75
C ILE A 143 4.93 9.96 -13.90
N GLU A 144 4.96 11.07 -14.63
CA GLU A 144 4.08 11.34 -15.75
C GLU A 144 4.30 10.31 -16.90
N ALA A 145 5.56 10.00 -17.20
CA ALA A 145 5.93 9.02 -18.21
C ALA A 145 5.47 7.60 -17.81
N LEU A 146 5.67 7.23 -16.54
CA LEU A 146 5.21 5.94 -16.02
C LEU A 146 3.69 5.83 -16.06
N ALA A 147 2.99 6.83 -15.57
CA ALA A 147 1.53 6.87 -15.52
C ALA A 147 0.92 6.79 -16.94
N ALA A 148 1.47 7.56 -17.88
CA ALA A 148 1.06 7.50 -19.30
C ALA A 148 1.28 6.10 -19.90
N THR A 149 2.41 5.44 -19.60
CA THR A 149 2.69 4.09 -20.09
C THR A 149 1.73 3.05 -19.50
N LEU A 150 1.27 3.27 -18.24
CA LEU A 150 0.32 2.41 -17.54
C LEU A 150 -1.14 2.70 -17.92
N ASN A 151 -1.39 3.79 -18.63
CA ASN A 151 -2.73 4.35 -18.88
C ASN A 151 -3.48 4.64 -17.54
N GLU A 152 -2.74 5.22 -16.58
CA GLU A 152 -3.22 5.58 -15.25
C GLU A 152 -2.95 7.06 -14.98
N GLU A 153 -3.65 7.63 -14.01
CA GLU A 153 -3.34 8.98 -13.53
C GLU A 153 -2.08 8.98 -12.66
N SER A 154 -1.21 9.99 -12.83
CA SER A 154 0.00 10.17 -12.02
C SER A 154 -0.31 10.20 -10.52
N GLN A 155 -1.45 10.79 -10.15
CA GLN A 155 -1.90 10.88 -8.77
C GLN A 155 -2.24 9.50 -8.19
N THR A 156 -2.90 8.62 -8.96
CA THR A 156 -3.19 7.23 -8.56
C THR A 156 -1.89 6.47 -8.31
N SER A 157 -0.93 6.61 -9.21
CA SER A 157 0.40 6.00 -9.02
C SER A 157 1.08 6.47 -7.73
N MET A 158 1.04 7.77 -7.44
CA MET A 158 1.68 8.37 -6.25
C MET A 158 0.98 8.03 -4.94
N ASP A 159 -0.35 7.94 -4.94
CA ASP A 159 -1.14 7.81 -3.71
C ASP A 159 -1.48 6.34 -3.38
N VAL A 160 -1.55 5.48 -4.37
CA VAL A 160 -2.01 4.09 -4.20
C VAL A 160 -0.87 3.09 -4.37
N VAL A 161 -0.06 3.23 -5.42
CA VAL A 161 0.97 2.24 -5.81
C VAL A 161 2.29 2.48 -5.07
N GLU A 162 2.87 3.66 -5.25
CA GLU A 162 4.22 3.97 -4.75
C GLU A 162 4.38 3.82 -3.22
N PRO A 163 3.42 4.20 -2.36
CA PRO A 163 3.63 4.14 -0.92
C PRO A 163 3.98 2.73 -0.43
N TYR A 164 3.35 1.72 -1.02
CA TYR A 164 3.64 0.34 -0.63
C TYR A 164 4.95 -0.17 -1.25
N LEU A 165 5.20 0.09 -2.52
CA LEU A 165 6.45 -0.30 -3.18
C LEU A 165 7.68 0.36 -2.55
N LEU A 166 7.57 1.62 -2.08
CA LEU A 166 8.59 2.31 -1.30
C LEU A 166 8.80 1.65 0.07
N LYS A 167 7.69 1.32 0.77
CA LYS A 167 7.71 0.68 2.09
C LYS A 167 8.46 -0.66 2.06
N ILE A 168 8.19 -1.49 1.06
CA ILE A 168 8.85 -2.80 0.93
C ILE A 168 10.22 -2.71 0.24
N GLY A 169 10.64 -1.50 -0.12
CA GLY A 169 11.95 -1.25 -0.69
C GLY A 169 12.13 -1.73 -2.13
N PHE A 170 11.05 -1.92 -2.90
CA PHE A 170 11.15 -2.35 -4.30
C PHE A 170 11.46 -1.20 -5.26
N ILE A 171 11.13 0.02 -4.87
CA ILE A 171 11.48 1.24 -5.59
C ILE A 171 12.06 2.29 -4.65
N ILE A 172 12.78 3.24 -5.22
CA ILE A 172 13.25 4.47 -4.56
C ILE A 172 12.88 5.69 -5.39
N ARG A 173 12.68 6.82 -4.72
CA ARG A 173 12.54 8.14 -5.35
C ARG A 173 13.90 8.83 -5.39
N THR A 174 14.28 9.35 -6.55
CA THR A 174 15.50 10.14 -6.76
C THR A 174 15.13 11.49 -7.36
N PRO A 175 16.00 12.51 -7.35
CA PRO A 175 15.74 13.79 -8.01
C PRO A 175 15.40 13.65 -9.50
N SER A 176 15.97 12.65 -10.18
CA SER A 176 15.72 12.36 -11.60
C SER A 176 14.51 11.46 -11.87
N GLY A 177 13.85 10.95 -10.84
CA GLY A 177 12.67 10.07 -10.98
C GLY A 177 12.72 8.82 -10.11
N ARG A 178 11.90 7.84 -10.46
CA ARG A 178 11.75 6.57 -9.75
C ARG A 178 12.72 5.54 -10.30
N LYS A 179 13.32 4.77 -9.40
CA LYS A 179 14.20 3.65 -9.72
C LYS A 179 13.77 2.38 -9.02
N VAL A 180 13.92 1.25 -9.71
CA VAL A 180 13.75 -0.08 -9.11
C VAL A 180 15.02 -0.41 -8.32
N THR A 181 14.84 -1.00 -7.15
CA THR A 181 15.94 -1.51 -6.34
C THR A 181 16.37 -2.90 -6.81
N ILE A 182 17.48 -3.41 -6.25
CA ILE A 182 17.94 -4.77 -6.52
C ILE A 182 16.84 -5.80 -6.15
N ASP A 183 16.16 -5.60 -5.04
CA ASP A 183 15.11 -6.52 -4.59
C ASP A 183 13.85 -6.41 -5.46
N GLY A 184 13.52 -5.22 -5.93
CA GLY A 184 12.47 -5.03 -6.92
C GLY A 184 12.80 -5.70 -8.26
N LEU A 185 14.06 -5.65 -8.72
CA LEU A 185 14.50 -6.34 -9.93
C LEU A 185 14.45 -7.87 -9.76
N LYS A 186 14.89 -8.40 -8.62
CA LYS A 186 14.77 -9.83 -8.31
C LYS A 186 13.32 -10.29 -8.33
N TYR A 187 12.42 -9.51 -7.70
CA TYR A 187 10.99 -9.80 -7.74
C TYR A 187 10.44 -9.79 -9.17
N ALA A 188 10.88 -8.84 -10.00
CA ALA A 188 10.48 -8.76 -11.42
C ALA A 188 11.09 -9.88 -12.30
N GLY A 189 11.92 -10.77 -11.75
CA GLY A 189 12.60 -11.83 -12.48
C GLY A 189 13.69 -11.31 -13.43
N ILE A 190 14.22 -10.12 -13.18
CA ILE A 190 15.26 -9.50 -14.00
C ILE A 190 16.61 -9.73 -13.34
N GLN A 191 17.52 -10.37 -14.07
CA GLN A 191 18.89 -10.57 -13.59
C GLN A 191 19.61 -9.24 -13.48
N VAL A 192 20.06 -8.92 -12.28
CA VAL A 192 20.96 -7.80 -12.04
C VAL A 192 22.32 -8.19 -12.60
N ARG A 193 22.69 -7.68 -13.79
CA ARG A 193 24.10 -7.74 -14.20
C ARG A 193 24.88 -6.96 -13.15
N LYS A 194 25.76 -7.64 -12.39
CA LYS A 194 26.81 -6.96 -11.65
C LYS A 194 27.58 -6.16 -12.70
N SER A 195 27.53 -4.84 -12.61
CA SER A 195 28.52 -3.99 -13.27
C SER A 195 29.84 -4.42 -12.63
N GLU A 196 30.64 -5.17 -13.35
CA GLU A 196 32.07 -5.31 -13.02
C GLU A 196 32.62 -3.90 -13.02
N ASP A 197 33.06 -3.50 -11.86
CA ASP A 197 33.77 -2.26 -11.60
C ASP A 197 35.11 -2.35 -12.35
N ASN A 198 35.08 -2.06 -13.64
CA ASN A 198 36.28 -1.89 -14.45
C ASN A 198 36.86 -0.53 -14.15
N GLN A 199 37.27 -0.29 -12.92
CA GLN A 199 38.30 0.65 -12.63
C GLN A 199 39.63 0.05 -13.15
N LYS A 200 39.82 0.08 -14.46
CA LYS A 200 41.17 0.05 -15.00
C LYS A 200 41.86 1.34 -14.55
N ARG A 201 42.68 1.21 -13.53
CA ARG A 201 43.74 2.18 -13.23
C ARG A 201 44.48 2.46 -14.52
N MET A 202 44.34 3.66 -15.06
CA MET A 202 45.33 4.19 -15.98
C MET A 202 46.49 4.75 -15.13
N PHE A 203 47.59 4.10 -15.25
CA PHE A 203 48.88 4.68 -14.96
C PHE A 203 49.42 5.33 -16.23
#